data_3efb71b14d10933387fc4910d2ec3014
#
_entry.id   3efb71b14d10933387fc4910d2ec3014
#
_cell.length_a   1.000
_cell.length_b   1.000
_cell.length_c   1.000
_cell.angle_alpha   90.00
_cell.angle_beta   90.00
_cell.angle_gamma   90.00
#
_symmetry.space_group_name_H-M   'P 1'
#
loop_
_entity.id
_entity.type
_entity.pdbx_description
1 polymer ?
#
loop_
_entity_poly.entity_id
_entity_poly.type
_entity_poly.pdbx_seq_one_letter_code
_entity_poly.pdbx_strand_id
1 'polypeptide(L)'
;CAAKKLEASRRTVRSDVDFVLTFEELAGIIEAKDIDVANLEVDPDEVDLVHASGAGRGFAQSGGVAKAVADKVKEWHPDMDVKIASAQGLAECKKLLMLAKAGKYNGYLLEGMGCPGGCIGGAGTIADPTRTAVALNKYVKEAPFQDPEQSPFMTSIHVLKDDPNFEV
;
A
#
# COMPACT_ATOMS: atom_id res chain seq x y z
N CYS A 1 -3.35 11.23 0.64
CA CYS A 1 -3.57 11.76 2.00
C CYS A 1 -2.80 13.07 2.22
N ALA A 2 -3.13 13.84 3.27
CA ALA A 2 -2.48 15.12 3.55
C ALA A 2 -0.95 15.00 3.75
N ALA A 3 -0.46 13.92 4.36
CA ALA A 3 0.97 13.67 4.51
C ALA A 3 1.67 13.47 3.17
N LYS A 4 1.04 12.83 2.21
CA LYS A 4 1.58 12.64 0.85
C LYS A 4 1.59 13.94 0.04
N LYS A 5 0.69 14.89 0.31
CA LYS A 5 0.79 16.24 -0.26
C LYS A 5 2.10 16.92 0.14
N LEU A 6 2.45 16.84 1.43
CA LEU A 6 3.69 17.40 1.94
C LEU A 6 4.92 16.68 1.37
N GLU A 7 4.86 15.35 1.25
CA GLU A 7 5.95 14.55 0.67
C GLU A 7 6.18 14.92 -0.80
N ALA A 8 5.13 14.96 -1.62
CA ALA A 8 5.22 15.35 -3.03
C ALA A 8 5.74 16.78 -3.24
N SER A 9 5.45 17.70 -2.31
CA SER A 9 5.92 19.09 -2.38
C SER A 9 7.39 19.29 -2.01
N ARG A 10 8.04 18.29 -1.39
CA ARG A 10 9.42 18.42 -0.92
C ARG A 10 10.43 18.11 -2.03
N ARG A 11 11.27 19.10 -2.36
CA ARG A 11 12.36 18.94 -3.33
C ARG A 11 13.37 17.85 -2.95
N THR A 12 13.52 17.56 -1.65
CA THR A 12 14.44 16.52 -1.15
C THR A 12 14.01 15.11 -1.46
N VAL A 13 12.72 14.88 -1.71
CA VAL A 13 12.15 13.55 -2.02
C VAL A 13 12.19 13.25 -3.52
N ARG A 14 12.38 14.28 -4.37
CA ARG A 14 12.37 14.16 -5.84
C ARG A 14 11.18 13.35 -6.36
N SER A 15 10.00 13.71 -5.88
CA SER A 15 8.77 13.01 -6.29
C SER A 15 8.43 13.33 -7.75
N ASP A 16 8.13 12.31 -8.54
CA ASP A 16 7.58 12.43 -9.89
C ASP A 16 6.05 12.59 -9.87
N VAL A 17 5.47 12.72 -8.69
CA VAL A 17 4.03 12.91 -8.50
C VAL A 17 3.66 14.39 -8.61
N ASP A 18 2.85 14.75 -9.59
CA ASP A 18 2.39 16.13 -9.82
C ASP A 18 1.29 16.54 -8.85
N PHE A 19 0.35 15.63 -8.56
CA PHE A 19 -0.80 15.91 -7.71
C PHE A 19 -1.05 14.80 -6.70
N VAL A 20 -1.46 15.19 -5.50
CA VAL A 20 -1.97 14.29 -4.47
C VAL A 20 -3.37 14.73 -4.08
N LEU A 21 -4.36 13.88 -4.32
CA LEU A 21 -5.75 14.10 -3.93
C LEU A 21 -6.08 13.32 -2.66
N THR A 22 -6.82 13.93 -1.76
CA THR A 22 -7.48 13.23 -0.66
C THR A 22 -8.80 12.62 -1.13
N PHE A 23 -9.38 11.71 -0.36
CA PHE A 23 -10.71 11.19 -0.67
C PHE A 23 -11.80 12.27 -0.59
N GLU A 24 -11.64 13.26 0.31
CA GLU A 24 -12.55 14.43 0.38
C GLU A 24 -12.52 15.24 -0.92
N GLU A 25 -11.31 15.51 -1.44
CA GLU A 25 -11.16 16.25 -2.70
C GLU A 25 -11.67 15.44 -3.88
N LEU A 26 -11.44 14.13 -3.92
CA LEU A 26 -11.99 13.25 -4.95
C LEU A 26 -13.52 13.22 -4.90
N ALA A 27 -14.11 13.12 -3.70
CA ALA A 27 -15.54 13.17 -3.53
C ALA A 27 -16.13 14.51 -4.06
N GLY A 28 -15.48 15.63 -3.77
CA GLY A 28 -15.87 16.94 -4.31
C GLY A 28 -15.78 17.02 -5.85
N ILE A 29 -14.79 16.37 -6.47
CA ILE A 29 -14.68 16.29 -7.93
C ILE A 29 -15.84 15.46 -8.52
N ILE A 30 -16.14 14.32 -7.92
CA ILE A 30 -17.23 13.42 -8.32
C ILE A 30 -18.58 14.17 -8.26
N GLU A 31 -18.83 14.86 -7.14
CA GLU A 31 -20.03 15.66 -6.96
C GLU A 31 -20.12 16.82 -7.97
N ALA A 32 -19.01 17.55 -8.16
CA ALA A 32 -18.98 18.67 -9.12
C ALA A 32 -19.18 18.24 -10.59
N LYS A 33 -18.93 16.97 -10.88
CA LYS A 33 -19.15 16.36 -12.19
C LYS A 33 -20.50 15.67 -12.32
N ASP A 34 -21.33 15.71 -11.28
CA ASP A 34 -22.64 15.05 -11.22
C ASP A 34 -22.56 13.54 -11.55
N ILE A 35 -21.52 12.87 -11.01
CA ILE A 35 -21.29 11.44 -11.23
C ILE A 35 -21.98 10.65 -10.13
N ASP A 36 -23.00 9.86 -10.48
CA ASP A 36 -23.63 8.91 -9.57
C ASP A 36 -22.84 7.62 -9.48
N VAL A 37 -21.90 7.56 -8.51
CA VAL A 37 -21.01 6.41 -8.31
C VAL A 37 -21.80 5.13 -7.98
N ALA A 38 -22.97 5.24 -7.35
CA ALA A 38 -23.76 4.06 -6.94
C ALA A 38 -24.43 3.38 -8.13
N ASN A 39 -24.75 4.13 -9.18
CA ASN A 39 -25.43 3.65 -10.38
C ASN A 39 -24.54 3.71 -11.63
N LEU A 40 -23.24 3.89 -11.45
CA LEU A 40 -22.28 3.94 -12.56
C LEU A 40 -22.21 2.56 -13.23
N GLU A 41 -22.61 2.50 -14.50
CA GLU A 41 -22.39 1.33 -15.32
C GLU A 41 -20.92 1.29 -15.74
N VAL A 42 -20.25 0.21 -15.40
CA VAL A 42 -18.85 0.01 -15.73
C VAL A 42 -18.76 -1.08 -16.80
N ASP A 43 -18.19 -0.76 -17.95
CA ASP A 43 -17.88 -1.75 -18.97
C ASP A 43 -16.76 -2.67 -18.46
N PRO A 44 -17.00 -3.98 -18.32
CA PRO A 44 -15.99 -4.93 -17.88
C PRO A 44 -14.73 -4.92 -18.74
N ASP A 45 -14.85 -4.60 -20.02
CA ASP A 45 -13.73 -4.57 -20.96
C ASP A 45 -12.87 -3.29 -20.84
N GLU A 46 -13.41 -2.23 -20.20
CA GLU A 46 -12.68 -0.99 -19.91
C GLU A 46 -11.97 -1.01 -18.55
N VAL A 47 -12.21 -2.04 -17.72
CA VAL A 47 -11.67 -2.11 -16.36
C VAL A 47 -10.36 -2.90 -16.32
N ASP A 48 -9.29 -2.31 -16.79
CA ASP A 48 -7.93 -2.86 -16.65
C ASP A 48 -7.41 -2.91 -15.20
N LEU A 49 -8.12 -2.32 -14.25
CA LEU A 49 -7.70 -2.18 -12.84
C LEU A 49 -7.94 -3.42 -11.97
N VAL A 50 -8.49 -4.48 -12.53
CA VAL A 50 -8.84 -5.70 -11.78
C VAL A 50 -7.62 -6.55 -11.45
N HIS A 51 -6.45 -6.25 -12.00
CA HIS A 51 -5.25 -7.08 -11.93
C HIS A 51 -4.33 -6.85 -10.72
N ALA A 52 -4.82 -6.18 -9.68
CA ALA A 52 -4.08 -6.06 -8.43
C ALA A 52 -4.13 -7.36 -7.62
N SER A 53 -2.96 -7.84 -7.17
CA SER A 53 -2.88 -9.00 -6.30
C SER A 53 -3.52 -8.74 -4.93
N GLY A 54 -3.95 -9.80 -4.24
CA GLY A 54 -4.43 -9.71 -2.87
C GLY A 54 -3.38 -9.10 -1.94
N ALA A 55 -2.12 -9.49 -2.08
CA ALA A 55 -1.01 -8.88 -1.35
C ALA A 55 -0.92 -7.37 -1.58
N GLY A 56 -0.97 -6.92 -2.85
CA GLY A 56 -0.91 -5.50 -3.20
C GLY A 56 -2.11 -4.70 -2.66
N ARG A 57 -3.32 -5.24 -2.76
CA ARG A 57 -4.53 -4.62 -2.19
C ARG A 57 -4.42 -4.44 -0.67
N GLY A 58 -3.73 -5.35 0.01
CA GLY A 58 -3.52 -5.31 1.46
C GLY A 58 -2.59 -4.20 1.95
N PHE A 59 -1.82 -3.56 1.09
CA PHE A 59 -0.84 -2.52 1.47
C PHE A 59 -1.47 -1.29 2.14
N ALA A 60 -2.74 -1.05 1.92
CA ALA A 60 -3.44 0.07 2.53
C ALA A 60 -3.68 -0.10 4.04
N GLN A 61 -3.56 -1.31 4.56
CA GLN A 61 -3.67 -1.63 5.98
C GLN A 61 -2.29 -1.83 6.62
N SER A 62 -2.14 -1.43 7.88
CA SER A 62 -0.93 -1.70 8.66
C SER A 62 -0.68 -3.20 8.79
N GLY A 63 0.55 -3.62 8.57
CA GLY A 63 0.94 -5.03 8.51
C GLY A 63 0.90 -5.64 7.11
N GLY A 64 0.24 -5.00 6.15
CA GLY A 64 0.02 -5.56 4.82
C GLY A 64 1.30 -5.69 4.00
N VAL A 65 2.17 -4.69 4.05
CA VAL A 65 3.45 -4.71 3.33
C VAL A 65 4.39 -5.74 3.95
N ALA A 66 4.54 -5.72 5.28
CA ALA A 66 5.40 -6.67 5.99
C ALA A 66 4.94 -8.12 5.77
N LYS A 67 3.61 -8.34 5.77
CA LYS A 67 3.05 -9.67 5.47
C LYS A 67 3.41 -10.11 4.04
N ALA A 68 3.22 -9.27 3.05
CA ALA A 68 3.55 -9.60 1.66
C ALA A 68 5.02 -9.96 1.48
N VAL A 69 5.93 -9.21 2.12
CA VAL A 69 7.36 -9.50 2.12
C VAL A 69 7.66 -10.83 2.82
N ALA A 70 7.07 -11.07 3.99
CA ALA A 70 7.29 -12.30 4.74
C ALA A 70 6.77 -13.53 4.00
N ASP A 71 5.59 -13.43 3.36
CA ASP A 71 5.01 -14.49 2.55
C ASP A 71 5.95 -14.85 1.37
N LYS A 72 6.53 -13.85 0.70
CA LYS A 72 7.50 -14.08 -0.38
C LYS A 72 8.82 -14.68 0.10
N VAL A 73 9.37 -14.19 1.22
CA VAL A 73 10.58 -14.78 1.80
C VAL A 73 10.35 -16.24 2.16
N LYS A 74 9.20 -16.56 2.73
CA LYS A 74 8.85 -17.93 3.08
C LYS A 74 8.68 -18.84 1.87
N GLU A 75 8.20 -18.32 0.76
CA GLU A 75 8.09 -19.06 -0.51
C GLU A 75 9.47 -19.40 -1.08
N TRP A 76 10.36 -18.41 -1.14
CA TRP A 76 11.72 -18.60 -1.65
C TRP A 76 12.63 -19.36 -0.69
N HIS A 77 12.39 -19.24 0.61
CA HIS A 77 13.17 -19.83 1.68
C HIS A 77 12.25 -20.46 2.74
N PRO A 78 11.69 -21.67 2.47
CA PRO A 78 10.68 -22.30 3.34
C PRO A 78 11.14 -22.53 4.78
N ASP A 79 12.45 -22.69 4.99
CA ASP A 79 13.07 -22.89 6.30
C ASP A 79 13.30 -21.58 7.08
N MET A 80 13.06 -20.43 6.46
CA MET A 80 13.26 -19.13 7.09
C MET A 80 11.97 -18.66 7.78
N ASP A 81 12.06 -18.43 9.09
CA ASP A 81 10.99 -17.79 9.86
C ASP A 81 11.22 -16.27 9.93
N VAL A 82 10.39 -15.51 9.23
CA VAL A 82 10.48 -14.06 9.20
C VAL A 82 9.76 -13.47 10.40
N LYS A 83 10.54 -12.97 11.36
CA LYS A 83 9.98 -12.24 12.51
C LYS A 83 9.62 -10.82 12.11
N ILE A 84 8.41 -10.40 12.41
CA ILE A 84 7.90 -9.05 12.10
C ILE A 84 7.71 -8.27 13.38
N ALA A 85 8.07 -6.98 13.35
CA ALA A 85 7.66 -6.02 14.35
C ALA A 85 7.08 -4.79 13.64
N SER A 86 5.85 -4.45 13.98
CA SER A 86 5.10 -3.35 13.35
C SER A 86 4.78 -2.26 14.36
N ALA A 87 4.70 -1.02 13.87
CA ALA A 87 4.29 0.15 14.62
C ALA A 87 3.35 1.03 13.80
N GLN A 88 2.40 1.67 14.48
CA GLN A 88 1.39 2.53 13.88
C GLN A 88 1.36 3.88 14.56
N GLY A 89 1.41 4.95 13.76
CA GLY A 89 1.56 6.31 14.24
C GLY A 89 3.02 6.67 14.52
N LEU A 90 3.33 7.95 14.37
CA LEU A 90 4.72 8.45 14.43
C LEU A 90 5.41 8.19 15.77
N ALA A 91 4.66 8.27 16.88
CA ALA A 91 5.22 8.05 18.21
C ALA A 91 5.68 6.60 18.41
N GLU A 92 4.85 5.64 17.99
CA GLU A 92 5.20 4.21 18.07
C GLU A 92 6.30 3.84 17.08
N CYS A 93 6.27 4.38 15.85
CA CYS A 93 7.35 4.19 14.89
C CYS A 93 8.69 4.69 15.45
N LYS A 94 8.70 5.87 16.09
CA LYS A 94 9.91 6.39 16.75
C LYS A 94 10.40 5.43 17.84
N LYS A 95 9.49 4.92 18.67
CA LYS A 95 9.83 3.96 19.73
C LYS A 95 10.38 2.65 19.15
N LEU A 96 9.75 2.13 18.09
CA LEU A 96 10.22 0.92 17.40
C LEU A 96 11.65 1.10 16.90
N LEU A 97 11.94 2.23 16.23
CA LEU A 97 13.28 2.54 15.70
C LEU A 97 14.32 2.71 16.81
N MET A 98 13.96 3.34 17.95
CA MET A 98 14.84 3.45 19.11
C MET A 98 15.21 2.09 19.69
N LEU A 99 14.23 1.17 19.80
CA LEU A 99 14.44 -0.18 20.30
C LEU A 99 15.26 -1.02 19.31
N ALA A 100 15.01 -0.85 18.00
CA ALA A 100 15.81 -1.50 16.96
C ALA A 100 17.27 -1.03 16.99
N LYS A 101 17.50 0.28 17.14
CA LYS A 101 18.85 0.83 17.33
C LYS A 101 19.56 0.27 18.56
N ALA A 102 18.80 -0.04 19.62
CA ALA A 102 19.32 -0.69 20.82
C ALA A 102 19.52 -2.21 20.69
N GLY A 103 19.30 -2.78 19.49
CA GLY A 103 19.52 -4.20 19.19
C GLY A 103 18.36 -5.14 19.55
N LYS A 104 17.22 -4.62 20.02
CA LYS A 104 16.07 -5.46 20.44
C LYS A 104 15.46 -6.26 19.28
N TYR A 105 15.52 -5.74 18.07
CA TYR A 105 14.87 -6.30 16.89
C TYR A 105 15.87 -6.79 15.83
N ASN A 106 17.05 -7.29 16.25
CA ASN A 106 18.01 -7.87 15.32
C ASN A 106 17.40 -9.08 14.60
N GLY A 107 17.47 -9.09 13.27
CA GLY A 107 16.89 -10.14 12.43
C GLY A 107 15.36 -10.04 12.25
N TYR A 108 14.75 -8.92 12.61
CA TYR A 108 13.35 -8.66 12.37
C TYR A 108 13.14 -7.81 11.10
N LEU A 109 12.06 -8.09 10.38
CA LEU A 109 11.47 -7.16 9.42
C LEU A 109 10.68 -6.11 10.19
N LEU A 110 11.01 -4.84 10.00
CA LEU A 110 10.33 -3.72 10.67
C LEU A 110 9.39 -3.02 9.71
N GLU A 111 8.14 -2.85 10.12
CA GLU A 111 7.16 -2.03 9.41
C GLU A 111 6.74 -0.85 10.26
N GLY A 112 6.74 0.35 9.66
CA GLY A 112 6.23 1.56 10.29
C GLY A 112 5.19 2.23 9.41
N MET A 113 3.97 2.40 9.93
CA MET A 113 2.91 3.16 9.26
C MET A 113 2.67 4.47 10.00
N GLY A 114 2.71 5.60 9.28
CA GLY A 114 2.53 6.93 9.86
C GLY A 114 1.14 7.16 10.47
N CYS A 115 0.13 6.42 10.03
CA CYS A 115 -1.25 6.53 10.51
C CYS A 115 -1.68 5.26 11.24
N PRO A 116 -2.45 5.36 12.34
CA PRO A 116 -3.08 4.21 12.98
C PRO A 116 -4.02 3.47 12.02
N GLY A 117 -3.91 2.16 11.96
CA GLY A 117 -4.65 1.32 11.01
C GLY A 117 -4.08 1.26 9.61
N GLY A 118 -3.09 2.10 9.28
CA GLY A 118 -2.53 2.24 7.94
C GLY A 118 -3.18 3.38 7.14
N CYS A 119 -3.06 3.34 5.81
CA CYS A 119 -3.59 4.39 4.92
C CYS A 119 -5.12 4.52 4.99
N ILE A 120 -5.84 3.45 5.33
CA ILE A 120 -7.29 3.47 5.51
C ILE A 120 -7.76 4.34 6.70
N GLY A 121 -6.86 4.63 7.65
CA GLY A 121 -7.10 5.55 8.78
C GLY A 121 -6.35 6.87 8.65
N GLY A 122 -5.84 7.19 7.44
CA GLY A 122 -5.03 8.37 7.20
C GLY A 122 -5.83 9.67 7.11
N ALA A 123 -5.12 10.80 7.22
CA ALA A 123 -5.70 12.12 7.06
C ALA A 123 -6.18 12.34 5.62
N GLY A 124 -7.45 12.72 5.46
CA GLY A 124 -8.12 12.88 4.16
C GLY A 124 -8.94 11.66 3.71
N THR A 125 -9.10 10.64 4.59
CA THR A 125 -10.12 9.59 4.43
C THR A 125 -11.47 10.07 4.95
N ILE A 126 -12.57 9.58 4.35
CA ILE A 126 -13.94 9.98 4.68
C ILE A 126 -14.74 8.85 5.34
N ALA A 127 -14.23 7.63 5.33
CA ALA A 127 -14.89 6.47 5.90
C ALA A 127 -14.29 6.08 7.27
N ASP A 128 -15.11 5.42 8.10
CA ASP A 128 -14.64 4.86 9.36
C ASP A 128 -13.59 3.77 9.12
N PRO A 129 -12.40 3.86 9.74
CA PRO A 129 -11.29 2.92 9.48
C PRO A 129 -11.63 1.47 9.78
N THR A 130 -12.49 1.20 10.77
CA THR A 130 -12.88 -0.16 11.15
C THR A 130 -13.75 -0.80 10.08
N ARG A 131 -14.71 -0.05 9.56
CA ARG A 131 -15.56 -0.50 8.44
C ARG A 131 -14.74 -0.66 7.16
N THR A 132 -13.84 0.27 6.91
CA THR A 132 -12.94 0.21 5.76
C THR A 132 -12.03 -1.01 5.82
N ALA A 133 -11.51 -1.37 7.00
CA ALA A 133 -10.70 -2.57 7.17
C ALA A 133 -11.47 -3.85 6.81
N VAL A 134 -12.76 -3.94 7.19
CA VAL A 134 -13.62 -5.09 6.81
C VAL A 134 -13.82 -5.15 5.30
N ALA A 135 -14.14 -4.00 4.67
CA ALA A 135 -14.33 -3.92 3.24
C ALA A 135 -13.03 -4.23 2.47
N LEU A 136 -11.89 -3.70 2.95
CA LEU A 136 -10.59 -3.98 2.37
C LEU A 136 -10.22 -5.46 2.45
N ASN A 137 -10.44 -6.10 3.59
CA ASN A 137 -10.17 -7.54 3.75
C ASN A 137 -11.04 -8.41 2.81
N LYS A 138 -12.27 -7.98 2.54
CA LYS A 138 -13.11 -8.62 1.52
C LYS A 138 -12.50 -8.43 0.14
N TYR A 139 -12.16 -7.20 -0.22
CA TYR A 139 -11.54 -6.84 -1.50
C TYR A 139 -10.21 -7.55 -1.75
N VAL A 140 -9.39 -7.75 -0.71
CA VAL A 140 -8.16 -8.56 -0.76
C VAL A 140 -8.47 -10.02 -1.14
N LYS A 141 -9.49 -10.62 -0.49
CA LYS A 141 -9.88 -12.02 -0.76
C LYS A 141 -10.48 -12.22 -2.16
N GLU A 142 -11.14 -11.20 -2.68
CA GLU A 142 -11.74 -11.20 -4.01
C GLU A 142 -10.73 -10.89 -5.14
N ALA A 143 -9.45 -10.73 -4.82
CA ALA A 143 -8.43 -10.53 -5.83
C ALA A 143 -8.33 -11.76 -6.74
N PRO A 144 -8.15 -11.57 -8.07
CA PRO A 144 -8.06 -12.67 -9.02
C PRO A 144 -6.87 -13.59 -8.75
N PHE A 145 -5.86 -13.11 -8.08
CA PHE A 145 -4.70 -13.84 -7.59
C PHE A 145 -4.19 -13.19 -6.30
N GLN A 146 -3.53 -13.97 -5.46
CA GLN A 146 -3.02 -13.48 -4.18
C GLN A 146 -1.56 -13.02 -4.27
N ASP A 147 -0.76 -13.68 -5.08
CA ASP A 147 0.66 -13.43 -5.25
C ASP A 147 0.90 -12.39 -6.36
N PRO A 148 1.73 -11.35 -6.12
CA PRO A 148 2.10 -10.37 -7.14
C PRO A 148 2.82 -10.99 -8.35
N GLU A 149 3.53 -12.09 -8.22
CA GLU A 149 4.19 -12.78 -9.34
C GLU A 149 3.21 -13.38 -10.35
N GLN A 150 1.96 -13.60 -9.95
CA GLN A 150 0.87 -14.04 -10.83
C GLN A 150 0.27 -12.89 -11.66
N SER A 151 0.76 -11.66 -11.46
CA SER A 151 0.28 -10.51 -12.22
C SER A 151 0.65 -10.63 -13.70
N PRO A 152 -0.28 -10.33 -14.63
CA PRO A 152 0.03 -10.29 -16.06
C PRO A 152 1.10 -9.23 -16.41
N PHE A 153 1.31 -8.25 -15.54
CA PHE A 153 2.32 -7.21 -15.72
C PHE A 153 3.73 -7.61 -15.28
N MET A 154 3.92 -8.81 -14.73
CA MET A 154 5.26 -9.30 -14.34
C MET A 154 6.24 -9.35 -15.51
N THR A 155 5.75 -9.57 -16.72
CA THR A 155 6.58 -9.54 -17.93
C THR A 155 7.20 -8.16 -18.18
N SER A 156 6.56 -7.08 -17.75
CA SER A 156 7.06 -5.72 -17.91
C SER A 156 8.26 -5.42 -17.00
N ILE A 157 8.45 -6.16 -15.92
CA ILE A 157 9.58 -5.98 -15.00
C ILE A 157 10.89 -6.42 -15.66
N HIS A 158 10.85 -7.39 -16.56
CA HIS A 158 12.03 -7.83 -17.30
C HIS A 158 12.59 -6.73 -18.22
N VAL A 159 11.70 -5.89 -18.78
CA VAL A 159 12.11 -4.75 -19.61
C VAL A 159 12.94 -3.74 -18.80
N LEU A 160 12.59 -3.53 -17.53
CA LEU A 160 13.33 -2.64 -16.64
C LEU A 160 14.69 -3.23 -16.25
N LYS A 161 14.81 -4.55 -16.07
CA LYS A 161 16.08 -5.21 -15.75
C LYS A 161 17.08 -5.16 -16.91
N ASP A 162 16.58 -5.13 -18.12
CA ASP A 162 17.39 -5.09 -19.34
C ASP A 162 17.74 -3.65 -19.76
N ASP A 163 17.22 -2.64 -19.05
CA ASP A 163 17.59 -1.23 -19.26
C ASP A 163 18.98 -0.96 -18.67
N PRO A 164 19.99 -0.60 -19.48
CA PRO A 164 21.33 -0.32 -19.00
C PRO A 164 21.43 0.89 -18.06
N ASN A 165 20.37 1.70 -17.98
CA ASN A 165 20.27 2.85 -17.07
C ASN A 165 19.55 2.50 -15.75
N PHE A 166 19.07 1.26 -15.60
CA PHE A 166 18.40 0.79 -14.40
C PHE A 166 19.46 0.26 -13.42
N GLU A 167 19.89 1.11 -12.49
CA GLU A 167 20.72 0.72 -11.35
C GLU A 167 19.82 0.23 -10.20
N VAL A 168 20.03 -1.02 -9.75
CA VAL A 168 19.37 -1.63 -8.58
C VAL A 168 20.11 -1.25 -7.31
#